data_7f74797d5e9e031fa0811cf45ae4e032
#
_entry.id   7f74797d5e9e031fa0811cf45ae4e032
#
_cell.length_a   1.000
_cell.length_b   1.000
_cell.length_c   1.000
_cell.angle_alpha   90.00
_cell.angle_beta   90.00
_cell.angle_gamma   90.00
#
_symmetry.space_group_name_H-M   'P 1'
#
loop_
_entity.id
_entity.type
_entity.pdbx_description
1 polymer ?
#
loop_
_entity_poly.entity_id
_entity_poly.type
_entity_poly.pdbx_seq_one_letter_code
_entity_poly.pdbx_strand_id
1 'polypeptide(L)'
;MLIQAFRANGFEADTGEVLKDDIDLFSGKLRMAINQGYGLIVTTGGVGAEDKDHSVEAILRLDHSAAAPYIVKFKRGEGRHRKDGIRIGVGQVGSALLVALPGPNDEVSLCIETLVKGVRAGWSKDVLASMLAKLLRGRLLEKMGHHPAHHCQKHS
;
A
#
# COMPACT_ATOMS: atom_id res chain seq x y z
N MET A 1 -5.10 4.75 14.04
CA MET A 1 -5.75 5.49 12.93
C MET A 1 -6.56 4.59 12.03
N LEU A 2 -5.97 3.62 11.34
CA LEU A 2 -6.72 2.68 10.50
C LEU A 2 -7.76 1.88 11.29
N ILE A 3 -7.37 1.33 12.42
CA ILE A 3 -8.25 0.51 13.25
C ILE A 3 -9.49 1.29 13.66
N GLN A 4 -9.30 2.51 14.14
CA GLN A 4 -10.40 3.36 14.59
C GLN A 4 -11.31 3.73 13.43
N ALA A 5 -10.75 4.03 12.27
CA ALA A 5 -11.52 4.38 11.09
C ALA A 5 -12.38 3.21 10.60
N PHE A 6 -11.83 2.00 10.58
CA PHE A 6 -12.59 0.83 10.19
C PHE A 6 -13.68 0.50 11.21
N ARG A 7 -13.39 0.59 12.49
CA ARG A 7 -14.38 0.39 13.55
C ARG A 7 -15.51 1.42 13.45
N ALA A 8 -15.18 2.67 13.18
CA ALA A 8 -16.17 3.74 13.01
C ALA A 8 -17.09 3.48 11.81
N ASN A 9 -16.64 2.70 10.83
CA ASN A 9 -17.43 2.32 9.67
C ASN A 9 -18.14 0.97 9.83
N GLY A 10 -18.17 0.44 11.05
CA GLY A 10 -18.91 -0.80 11.34
C GLY A 10 -18.13 -2.09 11.12
N PHE A 11 -16.82 -2.02 10.88
CA PHE A 11 -15.99 -3.21 10.73
C PHE A 11 -15.37 -3.62 12.06
N GLU A 12 -15.17 -4.90 12.25
CA GLU A 12 -14.32 -5.41 13.31
C GLU A 12 -12.88 -5.29 12.83
N ALA A 13 -12.00 -4.74 13.65
CA ALA A 13 -10.62 -4.51 13.26
C ALA A 13 -9.67 -4.74 14.42
N ASP A 14 -8.56 -5.41 14.14
CA ASP A 14 -7.53 -5.74 15.11
C ASP A 14 -6.18 -5.26 14.63
N THR A 15 -5.32 -4.84 15.56
CA THR A 15 -3.95 -4.46 15.26
C THR A 15 -3.08 -5.71 15.18
N GLY A 16 -2.29 -5.80 14.11
CA GLY A 16 -1.30 -6.84 13.97
C GLY A 16 0.05 -6.46 14.60
N GLU A 17 1.04 -7.28 14.35
CA GLU A 17 2.40 -7.10 14.84
C GLU A 17 3.20 -6.17 13.93
N VAL A 18 4.23 -5.56 14.51
CA VAL A 18 5.29 -4.93 13.71
C VAL A 18 6.17 -6.05 13.17
N LEU A 19 6.26 -6.15 11.86
CA LEU A 19 7.00 -7.22 11.20
C LEU A 19 8.42 -6.78 10.88
N LYS A 20 9.35 -7.72 11.00
CA LYS A 20 10.75 -7.51 10.61
C LYS A 20 10.88 -7.63 9.09
N ASP A 21 11.97 -7.08 8.55
CA ASP A 21 12.31 -7.15 7.13
C ASP A 21 12.80 -8.54 6.73
N ASP A 22 11.92 -9.50 6.80
CA ASP A 22 12.17 -10.89 6.42
C ASP A 22 10.95 -11.35 5.63
N ILE A 23 11.13 -11.58 4.35
CA ILE A 23 10.02 -11.91 3.46
C ILE A 23 9.33 -13.22 3.86
N ASP A 24 10.09 -14.19 4.36
CA ASP A 24 9.50 -15.46 4.78
C ASP A 24 8.64 -15.28 6.02
N LEU A 25 9.13 -14.53 7.00
CA LEU A 25 8.38 -14.20 8.20
C LEU A 25 7.13 -13.39 7.85
N PHE A 26 7.30 -12.39 7.00
CA PHE A 26 6.21 -11.52 6.56
C PHE A 26 5.11 -12.33 5.85
N SER A 27 5.49 -13.15 4.88
CA SER A 27 4.56 -14.01 4.16
C SER A 27 3.84 -14.98 5.09
N GLY A 28 4.56 -15.54 6.05
CA GLY A 28 3.99 -16.45 7.05
C GLY A 28 2.94 -15.78 7.91
N LYS A 29 3.19 -14.54 8.34
CA LYS A 29 2.22 -13.77 9.15
C LYS A 29 0.98 -13.41 8.35
N LEU A 30 1.14 -13.03 7.09
CA LEU A 30 0.00 -12.79 6.20
C LEU A 30 -0.83 -14.07 6.04
N ARG A 31 -0.18 -15.21 5.85
CA ARG A 31 -0.86 -16.51 5.72
C ARG A 31 -1.64 -16.85 6.99
N MET A 32 -1.07 -16.59 8.16
CA MET A 32 -1.75 -16.81 9.42
C MET A 32 -3.01 -15.96 9.52
N ALA A 33 -2.94 -14.67 9.17
CA ALA A 33 -4.09 -13.79 9.20
C ALA A 33 -5.19 -14.25 8.23
N ILE A 34 -4.81 -14.70 7.05
CA ILE A 34 -5.76 -15.28 6.09
C ILE A 34 -6.46 -16.49 6.71
N ASN A 35 -5.71 -17.37 7.32
CA ASN A 35 -6.25 -18.60 7.94
C ASN A 35 -7.13 -18.31 9.15
N GLN A 36 -6.93 -17.18 9.82
CA GLN A 36 -7.78 -16.73 10.91
C GLN A 36 -9.11 -16.13 10.44
N GLY A 37 -9.29 -15.97 9.14
CA GLY A 37 -10.55 -15.52 8.57
C GLY A 37 -10.67 -14.02 8.32
N TYR A 38 -9.58 -13.26 8.42
CA TYR A 38 -9.64 -11.83 8.11
C TYR A 38 -9.93 -11.62 6.63
N GLY A 39 -10.89 -10.74 6.33
CA GLY A 39 -11.28 -10.43 4.96
C GLY A 39 -10.46 -9.33 4.33
N LEU A 40 -9.80 -8.50 5.14
CA LEU A 40 -8.91 -7.44 4.68
C LEU A 40 -7.72 -7.37 5.61
N ILE A 41 -6.53 -7.47 5.03
CA ILE A 41 -5.27 -7.40 5.78
C ILE A 41 -4.46 -6.27 5.17
N VAL A 42 -4.19 -5.23 5.95
CA VAL A 42 -3.46 -4.04 5.50
C VAL A 42 -2.11 -3.98 6.20
N THR A 43 -1.05 -3.82 5.41
CA THR A 43 0.28 -3.52 5.93
C THR A 43 0.64 -2.09 5.59
N THR A 44 1.32 -1.42 6.49
CA THR A 44 1.80 -0.05 6.28
C THR A 44 3.30 -0.03 6.43
N GLY A 45 4.00 0.64 5.49
CA GLY A 45 5.44 0.60 5.40
C GLY A 45 5.92 -0.59 4.58
N GLY A 46 7.22 -0.69 4.37
CA GLY A 46 7.82 -1.79 3.62
C GLY A 46 7.52 -1.78 2.12
N VAL A 47 7.09 -0.66 1.57
CA VAL A 47 6.82 -0.51 0.12
C VAL A 47 7.85 0.37 -0.58
N GLY A 48 8.84 0.85 0.15
CA GLY A 48 9.87 1.73 -0.39
C GLY A 48 10.80 1.05 -1.39
N ALA A 49 11.76 1.81 -1.91
CA ALA A 49 12.68 1.35 -2.94
C ALA A 49 13.91 0.64 -2.38
N GLU A 50 14.04 0.50 -1.08
CA GLU A 50 15.16 -0.18 -0.46
C GLU A 50 14.95 -1.69 -0.46
N ASP A 51 16.04 -2.46 -0.50
CA ASP A 51 15.99 -3.93 -0.58
C ASP A 51 15.26 -4.59 0.59
N LYS A 52 15.28 -3.96 1.76
CA LYS A 52 14.63 -4.50 2.95
C LYS A 52 13.11 -4.34 2.96
N ASP A 53 12.55 -3.64 1.99
CA ASP A 53 11.13 -3.38 1.93
C ASP A 53 10.43 -4.52 1.18
N HIS A 54 9.86 -5.45 1.92
CA HIS A 54 9.38 -6.72 1.37
C HIS A 54 7.86 -6.89 1.37
N SER A 55 7.10 -5.86 1.74
CA SER A 55 5.64 -6.04 1.88
C SER A 55 4.95 -6.38 0.56
N VAL A 56 5.32 -5.70 -0.52
CA VAL A 56 4.73 -5.98 -1.84
C VAL A 56 5.18 -7.36 -2.35
N GLU A 57 6.45 -7.68 -2.18
CA GLU A 57 6.99 -8.98 -2.58
C GLU A 57 6.33 -10.13 -1.80
N ALA A 58 6.01 -9.92 -0.54
CA ALA A 58 5.31 -10.92 0.27
C ALA A 58 3.90 -11.17 -0.27
N ILE A 59 3.19 -10.11 -0.65
CA ILE A 59 1.87 -10.25 -1.27
C ILE A 59 1.97 -10.99 -2.60
N LEU A 60 2.94 -10.64 -3.44
CA LEU A 60 3.17 -11.32 -4.72
C LEU A 60 3.52 -12.79 -4.54
N ARG A 61 4.17 -13.14 -3.44
CA ARG A 61 4.47 -14.54 -3.13
C ARG A 61 3.20 -15.34 -2.84
N LEU A 62 2.22 -14.72 -2.19
CA LEU A 62 0.94 -15.37 -1.84
C LEU A 62 -0.08 -15.32 -2.98
N ASP A 63 -0.01 -14.29 -3.80
CA ASP A 63 -0.85 -14.12 -4.98
C ASP A 63 0.02 -13.60 -6.12
N HIS A 64 0.41 -14.50 -7.03
CA HIS A 64 1.29 -14.16 -8.14
C HIS A 64 0.66 -13.19 -9.13
N SER A 65 -0.66 -13.07 -9.14
CA SER A 65 -1.38 -12.13 -9.99
C SER A 65 -1.81 -10.86 -9.26
N ALA A 66 -1.23 -10.59 -8.09
CA ALA A 66 -1.52 -9.37 -7.35
C ALA A 66 -1.20 -8.15 -8.20
N ALA A 67 -2.01 -7.10 -8.03
CA ALA A 67 -1.76 -5.82 -8.68
C ALA A 67 -0.72 -5.05 -7.87
N ALA A 68 0.33 -4.58 -8.53
CA ALA A 68 1.41 -3.87 -7.85
C ALA A 68 1.82 -2.62 -8.65
N PRO A 69 0.90 -1.64 -8.79
CA PRO A 69 1.19 -0.45 -9.57
C PRO A 69 2.24 0.43 -8.89
N TYR A 70 3.04 1.09 -9.73
CA TYR A 70 4.01 2.06 -9.23
C TYR A 70 3.33 3.37 -8.86
N ILE A 71 3.73 3.94 -7.73
CA ILE A 71 3.40 5.31 -7.35
C ILE A 71 4.43 6.24 -7.98
N VAL A 72 5.71 5.85 -7.93
CA VAL A 72 6.82 6.58 -8.53
C VAL A 72 7.87 5.59 -9.02
N LYS A 73 8.50 5.90 -10.15
CA LYS A 73 9.62 5.12 -10.66
C LYS A 73 10.90 5.93 -10.56
N PHE A 74 11.97 5.22 -10.22
CA PHE A 74 13.32 5.79 -10.18
C PHE A 74 14.12 5.26 -11.36
N LYS A 75 15.14 6.01 -11.73
CA LYS A 75 16.12 5.55 -12.67
C LYS A 75 16.99 4.50 -11.99
N ARG A 76 17.10 3.34 -12.61
CA ARG A 76 17.87 2.22 -12.06
C ARG A 76 19.32 2.61 -11.84
N GLY A 77 19.88 2.15 -10.71
CA GLY A 77 21.29 2.35 -10.40
C GLY A 77 21.63 3.68 -9.79
N GLU A 78 20.67 4.55 -9.56
CA GLU A 78 20.92 5.83 -8.89
C GLU A 78 20.88 5.69 -7.37
N GLY A 79 21.88 6.24 -6.71
CA GLY A 79 21.97 6.30 -5.27
C GLY A 79 21.86 4.92 -4.62
N ARG A 80 21.05 4.84 -3.57
CA ARG A 80 20.84 3.60 -2.81
C ARG A 80 19.68 2.76 -3.33
N HIS A 81 19.01 3.21 -4.38
CA HIS A 81 17.82 2.53 -4.88
C HIS A 81 18.24 1.33 -5.73
N ARG A 82 17.99 0.14 -5.22
CA ARG A 82 18.18 -1.10 -5.96
C ARG A 82 16.92 -1.50 -6.69
N LYS A 83 15.77 -1.10 -6.17
CA LYS A 83 14.50 -1.25 -6.85
C LYS A 83 14.25 -0.05 -7.74
N ASP A 84 13.46 -0.22 -8.76
CA ASP A 84 13.22 0.82 -9.76
C ASP A 84 12.08 1.78 -9.39
N GLY A 85 11.53 1.70 -8.18
CA GLY A 85 10.50 2.62 -7.75
C GLY A 85 9.81 2.22 -6.47
N ILE A 86 8.78 2.98 -6.12
CA ILE A 86 7.89 2.69 -5.01
C ILE A 86 6.56 2.23 -5.59
N ARG A 87 6.05 1.12 -5.11
CA ARG A 87 4.76 0.60 -5.54
C ARG A 87 3.95 0.12 -4.34
N ILE A 88 2.65 0.07 -4.52
CA ILE A 88 1.75 -0.57 -3.57
C ILE A 88 1.44 -1.97 -4.07
N GLY A 89 0.79 -2.76 -3.24
CA GLY A 89 0.37 -4.09 -3.65
C GLY A 89 -1.04 -4.37 -3.18
N VAL A 90 -1.85 -4.96 -4.04
CA VAL A 90 -3.18 -5.46 -3.68
C VAL A 90 -3.32 -6.86 -4.24
N GLY A 91 -3.37 -7.83 -3.34
CA GLY A 91 -3.55 -9.23 -3.68
C GLY A 91 -4.85 -9.79 -3.14
N GLN A 92 -5.16 -10.99 -3.55
CA GLN A 92 -6.34 -11.69 -3.06
C GLN A 92 -6.04 -13.17 -2.94
N VAL A 93 -6.32 -13.73 -1.77
CA VAL A 93 -6.18 -15.16 -1.51
C VAL A 93 -7.52 -15.64 -0.97
N GLY A 94 -8.23 -16.43 -1.77
CA GLY A 94 -9.62 -16.77 -1.45
C GLY A 94 -10.46 -15.49 -1.40
N SER A 95 -11.14 -15.24 -0.28
CA SER A 95 -11.92 -14.02 -0.07
C SER A 95 -11.15 -12.91 0.65
N ALA A 96 -9.90 -13.16 1.03
CA ALA A 96 -9.09 -12.19 1.77
C ALA A 96 -8.36 -11.26 0.80
N LEU A 97 -8.50 -9.96 1.01
CA LEU A 97 -7.72 -8.92 0.31
C LEU A 97 -6.49 -8.57 1.12
N LEU A 98 -5.35 -8.49 0.46
CA LEU A 98 -4.07 -8.12 1.04
C LEU A 98 -3.65 -6.78 0.45
N VAL A 99 -3.42 -5.78 1.29
CA VAL A 99 -3.08 -4.44 0.81
C VAL A 99 -1.80 -3.96 1.48
N ALA A 100 -0.80 -3.58 0.69
CA ALA A 100 0.44 -2.98 1.18
C ALA A 100 0.46 -1.51 0.82
N LEU A 101 0.53 -0.65 1.83
CA LEU A 101 0.52 0.81 1.70
C LEU A 101 1.82 1.41 2.22
N PRO A 102 2.17 2.65 1.79
CA PRO A 102 3.29 3.38 2.36
C PRO A 102 3.12 3.64 3.85
N GLY A 103 4.24 3.84 4.56
CA GLY A 103 4.22 4.05 6.00
C GLY A 103 3.74 5.40 6.51
N PRO A 104 3.99 6.54 5.81
CA PRO A 104 3.60 7.85 6.33
C PRO A 104 2.10 7.96 6.64
N ASN A 105 1.79 8.51 7.81
CA ASN A 105 0.41 8.59 8.30
C ASN A 105 -0.52 9.37 7.37
N ASP A 106 -0.05 10.43 6.76
CA ASP A 106 -0.85 11.23 5.84
C ASP A 106 -1.26 10.43 4.60
N GLU A 107 -0.36 9.59 4.10
CA GLU A 107 -0.64 8.72 2.95
C GLU A 107 -1.62 7.61 3.32
N VAL A 108 -1.45 7.01 4.49
CA VAL A 108 -2.36 6.00 4.99
C VAL A 108 -3.76 6.59 5.20
N SER A 109 -3.85 7.77 5.82
CA SER A 109 -5.13 8.46 6.04
C SER A 109 -5.87 8.71 4.75
N LEU A 110 -5.16 9.12 3.72
CA LEU A 110 -5.75 9.39 2.41
C LEU A 110 -6.42 8.15 1.82
N CYS A 111 -5.87 6.98 2.09
CA CYS A 111 -6.36 5.72 1.54
C CYS A 111 -7.56 5.13 2.28
N ILE A 112 -7.84 5.56 3.50
CA ILE A 112 -8.85 4.92 4.35
C ILE A 112 -10.24 4.90 3.68
N GLU A 113 -10.70 6.03 3.20
CA GLU A 113 -12.01 6.14 2.57
C GLU A 113 -12.12 5.23 1.35
N THR A 114 -11.10 5.20 0.54
CA THR A 114 -11.05 4.35 -0.67
C THR A 114 -11.05 2.87 -0.29
N LEU A 115 -10.32 2.48 0.75
CA LEU A 115 -10.31 1.11 1.25
C LEU A 115 -11.71 0.68 1.70
N VAL A 116 -12.36 1.51 2.52
CA VAL A 116 -13.70 1.23 3.04
C VAL A 116 -14.69 1.10 1.87
N LYS A 117 -14.65 2.05 0.94
CA LYS A 117 -15.52 2.06 -0.22
C LYS A 117 -15.31 0.82 -1.09
N GLY A 118 -14.06 0.47 -1.34
CA GLY A 118 -13.73 -0.68 -2.17
C GLY A 118 -14.19 -2.00 -1.54
N VAL A 119 -13.98 -2.17 -0.25
CA VAL A 119 -14.43 -3.36 0.48
C VAL A 119 -15.95 -3.49 0.44
N ARG A 120 -16.67 -2.39 0.71
CA ARG A 120 -18.13 -2.39 0.69
C ARG A 120 -18.70 -2.66 -0.69
N ALA A 121 -18.07 -2.13 -1.74
CA ALA A 121 -18.51 -2.27 -3.11
C ALA A 121 -18.07 -3.60 -3.74
N GLY A 122 -17.20 -4.34 -3.08
CA GLY A 122 -16.68 -5.60 -3.62
C GLY A 122 -15.76 -5.40 -4.82
N TRP A 123 -14.98 -4.31 -4.84
CA TRP A 123 -14.04 -4.05 -5.94
C TRP A 123 -13.04 -5.17 -6.07
N SER A 124 -12.67 -5.47 -7.32
CA SER A 124 -11.56 -6.38 -7.59
C SER A 124 -10.24 -5.78 -7.08
N LYS A 125 -9.25 -6.64 -6.90
CA LYS A 125 -7.91 -6.19 -6.50
C LYS A 125 -7.34 -5.19 -7.49
N ASP A 126 -7.59 -5.34 -8.78
CA ASP A 126 -7.09 -4.44 -9.80
C ASP A 126 -7.74 -3.06 -9.73
N VAL A 127 -9.04 -3.00 -9.51
CA VAL A 127 -9.76 -1.73 -9.34
C VAL A 127 -9.28 -1.02 -8.08
N LEU A 128 -9.20 -1.74 -6.98
CA LEU A 128 -8.75 -1.16 -5.71
C LEU A 128 -7.32 -0.63 -5.82
N ALA A 129 -6.42 -1.41 -6.41
CA ALA A 129 -5.03 -1.00 -6.60
C ALA A 129 -4.93 0.25 -7.47
N SER A 130 -5.69 0.31 -8.54
CA SER A 130 -5.72 1.47 -9.45
C SER A 130 -6.18 2.74 -8.73
N MET A 131 -7.24 2.65 -7.94
CA MET A 131 -7.77 3.79 -7.20
C MET A 131 -6.80 4.28 -6.12
N LEU A 132 -6.19 3.35 -5.37
CA LEU A 132 -5.21 3.70 -4.36
C LEU A 132 -3.96 4.34 -4.97
N ALA A 133 -3.46 3.77 -6.07
CA ALA A 133 -2.28 4.32 -6.74
C ALA A 133 -2.54 5.73 -7.26
N LYS A 134 -3.72 5.98 -7.80
CA LYS A 134 -4.10 7.31 -8.30
C LYS A 134 -4.09 8.35 -7.17
N LEU A 135 -4.65 8.01 -6.02
CA LEU A 135 -4.64 8.89 -4.86
C LEU A 135 -3.23 9.20 -4.38
N LEU A 136 -2.40 8.18 -4.28
CA LEU A 136 -1.04 8.33 -3.77
C LEU A 136 -0.14 9.10 -4.75
N ARG A 137 -0.32 8.89 -6.04
CA ARG A 137 0.39 9.68 -7.06
C ARG A 137 -0.01 11.15 -6.99
N GLY A 138 -1.29 11.43 -6.80
CA GLY A 138 -1.78 12.80 -6.64
C GLY A 138 -1.16 13.47 -5.42
N ARG A 139 -1.10 12.75 -4.30
CA ARG A 139 -0.48 13.27 -3.07
C ARG A 139 1.01 13.55 -3.25
N LEU A 140 1.71 12.66 -3.94
CA LEU A 140 3.13 12.85 -4.23
C LEU A 140 3.36 14.07 -5.10
N LEU A 141 2.54 14.27 -6.11
CA LEU A 141 2.61 15.46 -6.98
C LEU A 141 2.35 16.75 -6.19
N GLU A 142 1.41 16.74 -5.27
CA GLU A 142 1.17 17.88 -4.39
C GLU A 142 2.41 18.23 -3.56
N LYS A 143 3.06 17.21 -2.98
CA LYS A 143 4.29 17.40 -2.22
C LYS A 143 5.40 17.98 -3.08
N MET A 144 5.54 17.51 -4.32
CA MET A 144 6.53 18.02 -5.25
C MET A 144 6.20 19.44 -5.71
N GLY A 145 4.92 19.78 -5.82
CA GLY A 145 4.45 21.10 -6.20
C GLY A 145 4.78 22.20 -5.21
N HIS A 146 5.20 21.86 -3.99
CA HIS A 146 5.62 22.85 -3.00
C HIS A 146 7.10 23.25 -3.15
N HIS A 147 7.81 22.68 -4.11
CA HIS A 147 9.21 23.03 -4.39
C HIS A 147 9.32 24.27 -5.27
N PRO A 148 10.55 24.85 -5.44
CA PRO A 148 10.76 26.06 -6.23
C PRO A 148 10.15 26.04 -7.63
N ALA A 149 10.06 24.90 -8.26
CA ALA A 149 9.42 24.76 -9.56
C ALA A 149 7.96 25.22 -9.57
N HIS A 150 7.30 25.08 -8.45
CA HIS A 150 5.92 25.55 -8.29
C HIS A 150 5.81 27.07 -8.44
N HIS A 151 6.83 27.80 -8.00
CA HIS A 151 6.86 29.25 -8.14
C HIS A 151 6.97 29.69 -9.58
N CYS A 152 7.68 28.93 -10.39
CA CYS A 152 7.81 29.24 -11.81
C CYS A 152 6.48 29.21 -12.53
N GLN A 153 5.60 28.32 -12.13
CA GLN A 153 4.28 28.20 -12.71
C GLN A 153 3.38 29.40 -12.44
N LYS A 154 3.62 30.09 -11.34
CA LYS A 154 2.82 31.25 -10.97
C LYS A 154 3.07 32.45 -11.85
N HIS A 155 4.12 32.43 -12.61
CA HIS A 155 4.48 33.55 -13.50
C HIS A 155 3.87 33.40 -14.89
N SER A 156 3.31 32.28 -15.17
CA SER A 156 2.70 32.01 -16.48
C SER A 156 1.23 32.39 -16.58
#